data_f4f1c6a6e1fa5ac1991420de48cd30fa
#
_entry.id   f4f1c6a6e1fa5ac1991420de48cd30fa
#
_cell.length_a   1.000
_cell.length_b   1.000
_cell.length_c   1.000
_cell.angle_alpha   90.00
_cell.angle_beta   90.00
_cell.angle_gamma   90.00
#
_symmetry.space_group_name_H-M   'P 1'
#
loop_
_entity.id
_entity.type
_entity.pdbx_description
1 polymer ?
#
loop_
_entity_poly.entity_id
_entity_poly.type
_entity_poly.pdbx_seq_one_letter_code
_entity_poly.pdbx_strand_id
1 'polypeptide(L)'
;MKTADNGTVNGSSKHETGPLEDILEKKPRKSFISRRSFLSKTIALGAGTVGAGLLSNIRAAETGSSLSAGDAALLRFPAALEILEADFWIQYNELGGIQDDEVPGGSGNEAYAEALEVIEDEMGDYIHDNTDDEITHHQFLNAYLVSKGAAPANLDAFRTLMGSTATGVNQNKIGHRLTNLTRLQIDTSWWTRYRDDSHNPDLDPNFVFPQAVPTLAQNRHTAIPRDDADTTHPLFLKAIANTAAFHFPTIEQGGSSLYPALAQKATDVEVLRILMSIGPTETMHFQTWSDVAGNAPPLTAIDPKTGVSVTFPDLEVENELLDKALIMPEPCPFLSRSLPIVSVIRPTNPQGAAMGALRFLRNMGLFIGQSQAFFAYMTQLAQEADAATRGF
;
A
#
# COMPACT_ATOMS: atom_id res chain seq x y z
N MET A 1 27.40 15.15 72.86
CA MET A 1 27.89 14.20 73.88
C MET A 1 27.97 12.82 73.22
N LYS A 2 29.20 12.25 73.16
CA LYS A 2 29.60 10.91 72.70
C LYS A 2 29.41 10.58 71.25
N THR A 3 30.45 10.72 70.42
CA THR A 3 31.70 9.94 70.24
C THR A 3 31.46 8.63 69.48
N ALA A 4 31.96 8.63 68.20
CA ALA A 4 33.00 7.79 67.65
C ALA A 4 32.66 6.29 67.51
N ASP A 5 32.89 5.63 66.42
CA ASP A 5 34.23 5.11 66.11
C ASP A 5 34.37 4.59 64.66
N ASN A 6 35.60 4.59 64.22
CA ASN A 6 36.15 4.20 62.92
C ASN A 6 36.11 2.69 62.65
N GLY A 7 36.10 2.34 61.38
CA GLY A 7 36.44 1.01 60.92
C GLY A 7 36.79 0.97 59.45
N THR A 8 38.05 1.32 59.14
CA THR A 8 38.70 1.13 57.83
C THR A 8 39.02 -0.34 57.60
N VAL A 9 38.58 -0.94 56.46
CA VAL A 9 39.22 -2.14 55.91
C VAL A 9 39.45 -1.96 54.40
N ASN A 10 40.72 -1.91 54.06
CA ASN A 10 41.29 -2.01 52.72
C ASN A 10 41.06 -3.43 52.16
N GLY A 11 40.52 -3.51 50.94
CA GLY A 11 40.46 -4.76 50.15
C GLY A 11 40.58 -4.43 48.65
N SER A 12 41.81 -4.38 48.19
CA SER A 12 42.15 -4.29 46.75
C SER A 12 41.75 -5.60 46.06
N SER A 13 40.79 -5.55 45.11
CA SER A 13 40.61 -6.58 44.13
C SER A 13 40.64 -5.96 42.72
N LYS A 14 41.65 -6.36 42.00
CA LYS A 14 41.82 -6.06 40.56
C LYS A 14 40.68 -6.66 39.79
N HIS A 15 39.89 -5.87 39.08
CA HIS A 15 39.00 -6.32 38.02
C HIS A 15 39.78 -6.33 36.70
N GLU A 16 40.04 -7.52 36.20
CA GLU A 16 40.41 -7.76 34.83
C GLU A 16 39.21 -7.47 33.92
N THR A 17 39.35 -6.50 33.02
CA THR A 17 38.40 -6.24 31.95
C THR A 17 38.73 -7.16 30.79
N GLY A 18 37.98 -8.25 30.64
CA GLY A 18 37.93 -9.02 29.41
C GLY A 18 36.88 -8.41 28.46
N PRO A 19 37.09 -8.44 27.14
CA PRO A 19 36.14 -7.93 26.20
C PRO A 19 34.91 -8.84 26.14
N LEU A 20 33.72 -8.28 26.41
CA LEU A 20 32.45 -8.91 26.12
C LEU A 20 32.24 -8.83 24.59
N GLU A 21 32.61 -9.89 23.88
CA GLU A 21 32.06 -10.15 22.57
C GLU A 21 30.61 -10.55 22.74
N ASP A 22 29.69 -9.66 22.41
CA ASP A 22 28.28 -9.94 22.26
C ASP A 22 28.10 -10.92 21.09
N ILE A 23 27.86 -12.16 21.46
CA ILE A 23 27.36 -13.18 20.54
C ILE A 23 25.89 -12.88 20.31
N LEU A 24 25.60 -12.05 19.31
CA LEU A 24 24.26 -11.98 18.72
C LEU A 24 24.00 -13.30 18.02
N GLU A 25 23.39 -14.24 18.72
CA GLU A 25 22.78 -15.42 18.09
C GLU A 25 21.70 -14.90 17.11
N LYS A 26 22.02 -14.93 15.81
CA LYS A 26 20.99 -14.82 14.77
C LYS A 26 20.04 -16.00 14.99
N LYS A 27 18.83 -15.71 15.48
CA LYS A 27 17.74 -16.70 15.49
C LYS A 27 17.53 -17.18 14.06
N PRO A 28 17.47 -18.49 13.79
CA PRO A 28 17.16 -18.99 12.47
C PRO A 28 15.77 -18.48 12.08
N ARG A 29 15.67 -17.79 10.94
CA ARG A 29 14.38 -17.42 10.33
C ARG A 29 13.54 -18.68 10.23
N LYS A 30 12.42 -18.73 10.93
CA LYS A 30 11.42 -19.79 10.73
C LYS A 30 10.80 -19.53 9.38
N SER A 31 11.06 -20.40 8.42
CA SER A 31 10.32 -20.47 7.17
C SER A 31 8.85 -20.72 7.52
N PHE A 32 8.04 -19.69 7.51
CA PHE A 32 6.60 -19.84 7.55
C PHE A 32 6.16 -20.34 6.18
N ILE A 33 5.60 -21.53 6.14
CA ILE A 33 4.90 -22.01 4.95
C ILE A 33 3.69 -21.09 4.80
N SER A 34 3.70 -20.24 3.76
CA SER A 34 2.57 -19.37 3.45
C SER A 34 1.29 -20.22 3.36
N ARG A 35 0.18 -19.69 3.86
CA ARG A 35 -1.12 -20.38 3.80
C ARG A 35 -1.51 -20.74 2.38
N ARG A 36 -1.05 -20.00 1.39
CA ARG A 36 -1.26 -20.22 -0.04
C ARG A 36 -0.35 -21.31 -0.60
N SER A 37 0.92 -21.39 -0.21
CA SER A 37 1.80 -22.50 -0.55
C SER A 37 1.24 -23.84 -0.09
N PHE A 38 0.50 -23.85 1.03
CA PHE A 38 -0.27 -25.03 1.46
C PHE A 38 -1.45 -25.30 0.53
N LEU A 39 -2.20 -24.27 0.11
CA LEU A 39 -3.34 -24.42 -0.81
C LEU A 39 -2.91 -24.76 -2.24
N SER A 40 -1.84 -24.13 -2.76
CA SER A 40 -1.33 -24.44 -4.11
C SER A 40 -0.75 -25.86 -4.20
N LYS A 41 -0.08 -26.36 -3.17
CA LYS A 41 0.40 -27.74 -3.11
C LYS A 41 -0.73 -28.77 -2.96
N THR A 42 -1.83 -28.41 -2.29
CA THR A 42 -3.03 -29.25 -2.19
C THR A 42 -3.80 -29.27 -3.50
N ILE A 43 -3.83 -28.17 -4.24
CA ILE A 43 -4.46 -28.10 -5.58
C ILE A 43 -3.62 -28.88 -6.61
N ALA A 44 -2.29 -28.80 -6.56
CA ALA A 44 -1.42 -29.57 -7.48
C ALA A 44 -1.51 -31.09 -7.27
N LEU A 45 -1.78 -31.55 -6.05
CA LEU A 45 -2.01 -32.97 -5.76
C LEU A 45 -3.46 -33.43 -6.02
N GLY A 46 -4.43 -32.52 -6.12
CA GLY A 46 -5.84 -32.80 -6.37
C GLY A 46 -6.31 -32.55 -7.81
N ALA A 47 -5.49 -31.86 -8.64
CA ALA A 47 -5.87 -31.44 -9.99
C ALA A 47 -6.02 -32.59 -11.03
N GLY A 48 -5.63 -33.80 -10.67
CA GLY A 48 -5.72 -34.95 -11.58
C GLY A 48 -7.15 -35.49 -11.81
N THR A 49 -8.07 -35.27 -10.88
CA THR A 49 -9.42 -35.89 -10.99
C THR A 49 -10.60 -35.01 -10.57
N VAL A 50 -10.36 -33.93 -9.81
CA VAL A 50 -11.44 -33.02 -9.34
C VAL A 50 -11.61 -31.81 -10.25
N GLY A 51 -10.53 -31.35 -10.91
CA GLY A 51 -10.54 -30.16 -11.77
C GLY A 51 -11.42 -30.30 -13.01
N ALA A 52 -11.50 -31.50 -13.60
CA ALA A 52 -12.36 -31.76 -14.77
C ALA A 52 -13.84 -31.77 -14.44
N GLY A 53 -14.20 -32.19 -13.22
CA GLY A 53 -15.60 -32.24 -12.75
C GLY A 53 -16.13 -30.84 -12.34
N LEU A 54 -15.29 -30.00 -11.76
CA LEU A 54 -15.64 -28.62 -11.40
C LEU A 54 -15.77 -27.72 -12.63
N LEU A 55 -14.86 -27.85 -13.60
CA LEU A 55 -14.95 -27.11 -14.87
C LEU A 55 -16.15 -27.53 -15.74
N SER A 56 -16.56 -28.79 -15.69
CA SER A 56 -17.75 -29.25 -16.39
C SER A 56 -19.05 -28.77 -15.72
N ASN A 57 -19.09 -28.65 -14.41
CA ASN A 57 -20.25 -28.10 -13.68
C ASN A 57 -20.36 -26.58 -13.78
N ILE A 58 -19.23 -25.87 -13.91
CA ILE A 58 -19.22 -24.41 -14.19
C ILE A 58 -19.75 -24.13 -15.59
N ARG A 59 -19.47 -24.99 -16.57
CA ARG A 59 -20.01 -24.85 -17.94
C ARG A 59 -21.53 -25.11 -18.07
N ALA A 60 -22.15 -25.78 -17.13
CA ALA A 60 -23.57 -26.14 -17.19
C ALA A 60 -24.51 -25.15 -16.46
N ALA A 61 -23.97 -24.18 -15.71
CA ALA A 61 -24.76 -23.20 -14.96
C ALA A 61 -24.78 -21.80 -15.58
N GLU A 62 -24.03 -21.54 -16.65
CA GLU A 62 -23.88 -20.20 -17.22
C GLU A 62 -24.52 -20.03 -18.60
N THR A 63 -25.84 -19.93 -18.60
CA THR A 63 -26.51 -18.91 -19.42
C THR A 63 -26.57 -17.61 -18.59
N GLY A 64 -25.41 -17.14 -18.08
CA GLY A 64 -25.31 -15.93 -17.30
C GLY A 64 -25.56 -14.73 -18.21
N SER A 65 -26.47 -13.86 -17.82
CA SER A 65 -26.69 -12.59 -18.47
C SER A 65 -25.35 -11.81 -18.59
N SER A 66 -25.09 -11.24 -19.77
CA SER A 66 -23.95 -10.32 -19.95
C SER A 66 -24.10 -9.17 -18.94
N LEU A 67 -22.97 -8.73 -18.36
CA LEU A 67 -22.95 -7.55 -17.50
C LEU A 67 -23.49 -6.32 -18.26
N SER A 68 -24.14 -5.41 -17.53
CA SER A 68 -24.41 -4.08 -18.06
C SER A 68 -23.08 -3.36 -18.37
N ALA A 69 -23.09 -2.42 -19.29
CA ALA A 69 -21.91 -1.61 -19.59
C ALA A 69 -21.39 -0.87 -18.32
N GLY A 70 -22.31 -0.44 -17.45
CA GLY A 70 -22.00 0.20 -16.18
C GLY A 70 -21.32 -0.76 -15.20
N ASP A 71 -21.90 -1.95 -14.97
CA ASP A 71 -21.31 -2.96 -14.08
C ASP A 71 -19.92 -3.43 -14.58
N ALA A 72 -19.77 -3.61 -15.89
CA ALA A 72 -18.47 -3.94 -16.47
C ALA A 72 -17.43 -2.80 -16.26
N ALA A 73 -17.85 -1.53 -16.37
CA ALA A 73 -16.98 -0.39 -16.12
C ALA A 73 -16.57 -0.28 -14.65
N LEU A 74 -17.49 -0.59 -13.72
CA LEU A 74 -17.22 -0.60 -12.28
C LEU A 74 -16.18 -1.64 -11.86
N LEU A 75 -15.94 -2.68 -12.65
CA LEU A 75 -14.89 -3.68 -12.42
C LEU A 75 -13.64 -3.42 -13.26
N ARG A 76 -13.80 -2.87 -14.48
CA ARG A 76 -12.67 -2.64 -15.40
C ARG A 76 -11.75 -1.51 -14.92
N PHE A 77 -12.30 -0.45 -14.36
CA PHE A 77 -11.49 0.64 -13.82
C PHE A 77 -10.65 0.18 -12.60
N PRO A 78 -11.22 -0.47 -11.56
CA PRO A 78 -10.40 -1.06 -10.52
C PRO A 78 -9.37 -2.06 -11.06
N ALA A 79 -9.75 -2.96 -11.97
CA ALA A 79 -8.79 -3.89 -12.58
C ALA A 79 -7.57 -3.19 -13.21
N ALA A 80 -7.77 -2.00 -13.81
CA ALA A 80 -6.66 -1.20 -14.31
C ALA A 80 -5.83 -0.56 -13.19
N LEU A 81 -6.45 -0.15 -12.08
CA LEU A 81 -5.73 0.35 -10.91
C LEU A 81 -4.93 -0.76 -10.24
N GLU A 82 -5.51 -1.93 -10.04
CA GLU A 82 -4.83 -3.10 -9.47
C GLU A 82 -3.61 -3.55 -10.31
N ILE A 83 -3.66 -3.41 -11.65
CA ILE A 83 -2.48 -3.62 -12.50
C ILE A 83 -1.38 -2.59 -12.19
N LEU A 84 -1.74 -1.34 -11.89
CA LEU A 84 -0.79 -0.30 -11.50
C LEU A 84 -0.27 -0.54 -10.07
N GLU A 85 -1.13 -0.99 -9.16
CA GLU A 85 -0.78 -1.35 -7.80
C GLU A 85 0.17 -2.54 -7.77
N ALA A 86 -0.14 -3.62 -8.47
CA ALA A 86 0.76 -4.74 -8.64
C ALA A 86 2.13 -4.31 -9.25
N ASP A 87 2.16 -3.35 -10.20
CA ASP A 87 3.43 -2.88 -10.77
C ASP A 87 4.31 -2.16 -9.75
N PHE A 88 3.75 -1.30 -8.89
CA PHE A 88 4.58 -0.63 -7.89
C PHE A 88 4.88 -1.54 -6.68
N TRP A 89 3.96 -2.41 -6.25
CA TRP A 89 4.25 -3.37 -5.19
C TRP A 89 5.34 -4.35 -5.59
N ILE A 90 5.37 -4.83 -6.84
CA ILE A 90 6.47 -5.62 -7.38
C ILE A 90 7.80 -4.85 -7.30
N GLN A 91 7.82 -3.52 -7.57
CA GLN A 91 9.03 -2.72 -7.44
C GLN A 91 9.53 -2.63 -5.99
N TYR A 92 8.64 -2.59 -5.00
CA TYR A 92 9.00 -2.67 -3.59
C TYR A 92 9.46 -4.07 -3.20
N ASN A 93 8.72 -5.09 -3.63
CA ASN A 93 9.02 -6.48 -3.28
C ASN A 93 10.37 -6.94 -3.83
N GLU A 94 10.71 -6.61 -5.07
CA GLU A 94 11.98 -7.01 -5.67
C GLU A 94 13.21 -6.40 -4.99
N LEU A 95 13.05 -5.30 -4.24
CA LEU A 95 14.11 -4.62 -3.51
C LEU A 95 14.10 -4.93 -2.01
N GLY A 96 12.93 -4.99 -1.37
CA GLY A 96 12.81 -5.06 0.08
C GLY A 96 11.85 -6.13 0.61
N GLY A 97 11.13 -6.86 -0.27
CA GLY A 97 10.25 -7.95 0.11
C GLY A 97 10.93 -9.33 0.07
N ILE A 98 10.12 -10.38 0.21
CA ILE A 98 10.58 -11.77 0.09
C ILE A 98 10.77 -12.13 -1.38
N GLN A 99 11.90 -12.78 -1.69
CA GLN A 99 12.26 -13.20 -3.05
C GLN A 99 12.00 -14.70 -3.21
N ASP A 100 10.85 -15.06 -3.77
CA ASP A 100 10.43 -16.43 -4.02
C ASP A 100 9.72 -16.60 -5.38
N ASP A 101 9.21 -17.81 -5.63
CA ASP A 101 8.54 -18.16 -6.89
C ASP A 101 7.09 -17.66 -6.93
N GLU A 102 6.50 -17.31 -5.80
CA GLU A 102 5.12 -16.87 -5.67
C GLU A 102 4.97 -15.41 -6.16
N VAL A 103 5.95 -14.58 -5.83
CA VAL A 103 6.05 -13.20 -6.32
C VAL A 103 7.42 -12.98 -6.96
N PRO A 104 7.64 -13.47 -8.20
CA PRO A 104 8.94 -13.33 -8.87
C PRO A 104 9.22 -11.86 -9.17
N GLY A 105 10.22 -11.29 -8.50
CA GLY A 105 10.57 -9.89 -8.62
C GLY A 105 12.02 -9.68 -9.02
N GLY A 106 12.89 -9.60 -8.06
CA GLY A 106 14.31 -9.37 -8.22
C GLY A 106 15.13 -10.32 -7.39
N SER A 107 16.17 -9.79 -6.74
CA SER A 107 17.07 -10.56 -5.88
C SER A 107 17.28 -9.91 -4.50
N GLY A 108 16.55 -8.87 -4.18
CA GLY A 108 16.68 -8.10 -2.95
C GLY A 108 17.83 -7.07 -2.99
N ASN A 109 17.65 -6.00 -2.23
CA ASN A 109 18.69 -5.03 -1.92
C ASN A 109 18.86 -5.01 -0.40
N GLU A 110 19.92 -5.65 0.10
CA GLU A 110 20.16 -5.84 1.54
C GLU A 110 20.09 -4.51 2.31
N ALA A 111 20.75 -3.47 1.83
CA ALA A 111 20.79 -2.18 2.52
C ALA A 111 19.40 -1.51 2.59
N TYR A 112 18.57 -1.65 1.55
CA TYR A 112 17.23 -1.11 1.56
C TYR A 112 16.29 -1.94 2.45
N ALA A 113 16.40 -3.26 2.42
CA ALA A 113 15.65 -4.15 3.31
C ALA A 113 15.97 -3.85 4.79
N GLU A 114 17.25 -3.72 5.14
CA GLU A 114 17.67 -3.31 6.48
C GLU A 114 17.11 -1.92 6.89
N ALA A 115 17.02 -0.98 5.96
CA ALA A 115 16.45 0.34 6.24
C ALA A 115 14.93 0.28 6.46
N LEU A 116 14.22 -0.61 5.80
CA LEU A 116 12.80 -0.89 6.00
C LEU A 116 12.55 -1.61 7.34
N GLU A 117 13.39 -2.60 7.69
CA GLU A 117 13.32 -3.35 8.94
C GLU A 117 13.53 -2.47 10.19
N VAL A 118 14.10 -1.26 10.05
CA VAL A 118 14.16 -0.28 11.15
C VAL A 118 12.77 0.23 11.54
N ILE A 119 11.83 0.26 10.58
CA ILE A 119 10.46 0.74 10.80
C ILE A 119 9.57 -0.40 11.32
N GLU A 120 9.71 -1.58 10.73
CA GLU A 120 8.97 -2.78 11.08
C GLU A 120 9.83 -4.01 10.73
N ASP A 121 10.12 -4.88 11.70
CA ASP A 121 11.02 -6.02 11.52
C ASP A 121 10.45 -7.12 10.61
N GLU A 122 9.13 -7.15 10.38
CA GLU A 122 8.46 -8.03 9.42
C GLU A 122 8.10 -7.31 8.10
N MET A 123 8.72 -6.15 7.82
CA MET A 123 8.39 -5.33 6.65
C MET A 123 8.45 -6.11 5.33
N GLY A 124 9.45 -6.99 5.19
CA GLY A 124 9.61 -7.82 3.99
C GLY A 124 8.43 -8.78 3.76
N ASP A 125 7.88 -9.36 4.83
CA ASP A 125 6.73 -10.26 4.77
C ASP A 125 5.46 -9.49 4.37
N TYR A 126 5.21 -8.32 4.99
CA TYR A 126 4.06 -7.48 4.65
C TYR A 126 4.10 -6.96 3.20
N ILE A 127 5.27 -6.54 2.71
CA ILE A 127 5.43 -6.11 1.30
C ILE A 127 5.14 -7.28 0.36
N HIS A 128 5.62 -8.48 0.68
CA HIS A 128 5.39 -9.68 -0.11
C HIS A 128 3.89 -10.03 -0.16
N ASP A 129 3.24 -10.12 1.01
CA ASP A 129 1.82 -10.50 1.10
C ASP A 129 0.92 -9.49 0.37
N ASN A 130 1.16 -8.18 0.55
CA ASN A 130 0.42 -7.15 -0.17
C ASN A 130 0.64 -7.25 -1.68
N THR A 131 1.89 -7.51 -2.12
CA THR A 131 2.20 -7.68 -3.56
C THR A 131 1.42 -8.84 -4.17
N ASP A 132 1.32 -9.97 -3.46
CA ASP A 132 0.57 -11.13 -3.93
C ASP A 132 -0.93 -10.84 -3.97
N ASP A 133 -1.47 -10.16 -2.96
CA ASP A 133 -2.87 -9.75 -2.95
C ASP A 133 -3.22 -8.89 -4.18
N GLU A 134 -2.43 -7.84 -4.51
CA GLU A 134 -2.70 -6.97 -5.65
C GLU A 134 -2.56 -7.69 -7.00
N ILE A 135 -1.60 -8.61 -7.10
CA ILE A 135 -1.49 -9.47 -8.29
C ILE A 135 -2.78 -10.30 -8.47
N THR A 136 -3.31 -10.88 -7.39
CA THR A 136 -4.51 -11.70 -7.48
C THR A 136 -5.77 -10.88 -7.71
N HIS A 137 -5.87 -9.66 -7.18
CA HIS A 137 -6.99 -8.75 -7.42
C HIS A 137 -7.18 -8.47 -8.91
N HIS A 138 -6.14 -7.99 -9.62
CA HIS A 138 -6.29 -7.70 -11.05
C HIS A 138 -6.52 -8.94 -11.89
N GLN A 139 -5.89 -10.08 -11.54
CA GLN A 139 -6.09 -11.33 -12.25
C GLN A 139 -7.54 -11.80 -12.14
N PHE A 140 -8.10 -11.77 -10.93
CA PHE A 140 -9.48 -12.15 -10.66
C PHE A 140 -10.46 -11.23 -11.38
N LEU A 141 -10.31 -9.91 -11.25
CA LEU A 141 -11.21 -8.95 -11.89
C LEU A 141 -11.24 -9.10 -13.41
N ASN A 142 -10.06 -9.24 -14.04
CA ASN A 142 -9.96 -9.45 -15.48
C ASN A 142 -10.54 -10.80 -15.93
N ALA A 143 -10.28 -11.88 -15.19
CA ALA A 143 -10.85 -13.19 -15.48
C ALA A 143 -12.38 -13.17 -15.37
N TYR A 144 -12.93 -12.51 -14.35
CA TYR A 144 -14.38 -12.35 -14.19
C TYR A 144 -14.99 -11.56 -15.36
N LEU A 145 -14.42 -10.42 -15.73
CA LEU A 145 -14.87 -9.63 -16.89
C LEU A 145 -14.91 -10.47 -18.16
N VAL A 146 -13.84 -11.22 -18.45
CA VAL A 146 -13.78 -12.11 -19.62
C VAL A 146 -14.84 -13.21 -19.53
N SER A 147 -15.07 -13.82 -18.37
CA SER A 147 -16.09 -14.85 -18.17
C SER A 147 -17.51 -14.38 -18.47
N LYS A 148 -17.76 -13.08 -18.29
CA LYS A 148 -19.03 -12.41 -18.59
C LYS A 148 -19.09 -11.80 -20.00
N GLY A 149 -18.09 -12.05 -20.84
CA GLY A 149 -17.99 -11.50 -22.21
C GLY A 149 -17.65 -10.00 -22.28
N ALA A 150 -17.18 -9.43 -21.18
CA ALA A 150 -16.71 -8.05 -21.12
C ALA A 150 -15.19 -7.96 -21.39
N ALA A 151 -14.74 -6.82 -21.96
CA ALA A 151 -13.32 -6.59 -22.18
C ALA A 151 -12.57 -6.40 -20.86
N PRO A 152 -11.41 -7.06 -20.67
CA PRO A 152 -10.55 -6.83 -19.50
C PRO A 152 -9.82 -5.49 -19.62
N ALA A 153 -9.24 -5.02 -18.50
CA ALA A 153 -8.22 -3.97 -18.53
C ALA A 153 -6.89 -4.55 -19.01
N ASN A 154 -6.18 -3.79 -19.84
CA ASN A 154 -4.82 -4.13 -20.31
C ASN A 154 -3.96 -2.88 -20.40
N LEU A 155 -2.84 -2.88 -19.70
CA LEU A 155 -1.88 -1.77 -19.64
C LEU A 155 -0.51 -2.12 -20.27
N ASP A 156 -0.36 -3.27 -20.92
CA ASP A 156 0.95 -3.75 -21.38
C ASP A 156 1.60 -2.81 -22.39
N ALA A 157 0.81 -2.16 -23.25
CA ALA A 157 1.32 -1.19 -24.21
C ALA A 157 1.93 0.07 -23.56
N PHE A 158 1.68 0.30 -22.27
CA PHE A 158 2.13 1.46 -21.51
C PHE A 158 3.30 1.15 -20.56
N ARG A 159 3.83 -0.07 -20.59
CA ARG A 159 5.00 -0.46 -19.80
C ARG A 159 6.27 0.13 -20.40
N THR A 160 6.54 1.40 -20.09
CA THR A 160 7.61 2.19 -20.74
C THR A 160 8.46 2.99 -19.76
N LEU A 161 8.15 2.95 -18.45
CA LEU A 161 8.89 3.68 -17.44
C LEU A 161 10.13 2.91 -17.01
N MET A 162 11.19 3.66 -16.63
CA MET A 162 12.48 3.05 -16.26
C MET A 162 12.43 2.26 -14.97
N GLY A 163 11.79 2.78 -13.91
CA GLY A 163 11.90 2.26 -12.56
C GLY A 163 13.29 2.48 -11.96
N SER A 164 13.62 1.72 -10.92
CA SER A 164 14.95 1.67 -10.31
C SER A 164 15.94 0.87 -11.17
N THR A 165 17.24 1.17 -11.03
CA THR A 165 18.36 0.41 -11.60
C THR A 165 19.30 -0.10 -10.51
N ALA A 166 18.91 -0.01 -9.22
CA ALA A 166 19.69 -0.49 -8.10
C ALA A 166 19.87 -2.04 -8.15
N THR A 167 20.91 -2.52 -7.53
CA THR A 167 21.08 -3.94 -7.29
C THR A 167 19.85 -4.49 -6.57
N GLY A 168 19.36 -5.66 -7.00
CA GLY A 168 18.13 -6.28 -6.50
C GLY A 168 16.95 -6.20 -7.47
N VAL A 169 16.92 -5.20 -8.34
CA VAL A 169 15.85 -5.03 -9.35
C VAL A 169 15.91 -6.14 -10.41
N ASN A 170 14.74 -6.60 -10.83
CA ASN A 170 14.63 -7.48 -11.98
C ASN A 170 15.08 -6.74 -13.26
N GLN A 171 16.25 -7.10 -13.77
CA GLN A 171 16.90 -6.45 -14.92
C GLN A 171 16.04 -6.46 -16.19
N ASN A 172 15.18 -7.48 -16.36
CA ASN A 172 14.26 -7.58 -17.50
C ASN A 172 13.07 -6.60 -17.41
N LYS A 173 12.88 -5.96 -16.26
CA LYS A 173 11.79 -5.01 -16.01
C LYS A 173 12.24 -3.55 -16.08
N ILE A 174 13.53 -3.27 -16.14
CA ILE A 174 14.04 -1.91 -16.35
C ILE A 174 13.57 -1.39 -17.71
N GLY A 175 12.93 -0.22 -17.73
CA GLY A 175 12.31 0.34 -18.94
C GLY A 175 10.94 -0.28 -19.28
N HIS A 176 10.40 -1.16 -18.42
CA HIS A 176 9.13 -1.85 -18.62
C HIS A 176 8.19 -1.72 -17.41
N ARG A 177 8.24 -0.59 -16.69
CA ARG A 177 7.33 -0.29 -15.58
C ARG A 177 6.15 0.53 -16.04
N LEU A 178 5.06 0.46 -15.27
CA LEU A 178 3.87 1.30 -15.43
C LEU A 178 3.92 2.53 -14.52
N THR A 179 4.60 2.42 -13.40
CA THR A 179 4.60 3.39 -12.31
C THR A 179 6.00 3.92 -12.00
N ASN A 180 6.05 5.10 -11.40
CA ASN A 180 7.29 5.78 -11.05
C ASN A 180 7.35 6.04 -9.54
N LEU A 181 8.19 5.30 -8.82
CA LEU A 181 8.40 5.43 -7.38
C LEU A 181 9.55 6.37 -7.01
N THR A 182 10.24 6.94 -8.00
CA THR A 182 11.45 7.73 -7.76
C THR A 182 11.18 9.24 -7.66
N ARG A 183 9.92 9.68 -7.85
CA ARG A 183 9.55 11.10 -7.89
C ARG A 183 8.14 11.35 -7.36
N LEU A 184 7.85 10.83 -6.17
CA LEU A 184 6.54 10.93 -5.53
C LEU A 184 6.41 12.22 -4.72
N GLN A 185 5.23 12.82 -4.77
CA GLN A 185 4.76 13.86 -3.87
C GLN A 185 3.57 13.29 -3.09
N ILE A 186 3.77 13.01 -1.82
CA ILE A 186 2.85 12.18 -1.03
C ILE A 186 2.00 13.07 -0.13
N ASP A 187 0.69 12.96 -0.28
CA ASP A 187 -0.29 13.56 0.62
C ASP A 187 -0.43 12.69 1.87
N THR A 188 0.11 13.18 2.99
CA THR A 188 0.08 12.48 4.28
C THR A 188 -1.03 12.98 5.21
N SER A 189 -2.00 13.74 4.69
CA SER A 189 -3.13 14.28 5.46
C SER A 189 -4.11 13.20 5.94
N TRP A 190 -4.06 12.01 5.33
CA TRP A 190 -4.82 10.85 5.81
C TRP A 190 -4.47 10.51 7.26
N TRP A 191 -3.23 10.72 7.70
CA TRP A 191 -2.80 10.48 9.08
C TRP A 191 -3.65 11.26 10.08
N THR A 192 -3.78 12.57 9.88
CA THR A 192 -4.58 13.44 10.74
C THR A 192 -6.08 13.25 10.51
N ARG A 193 -6.50 13.05 9.27
CA ARG A 193 -7.92 12.89 8.90
C ARG A 193 -8.59 11.71 9.60
N TYR A 194 -7.91 10.57 9.67
CA TYR A 194 -8.47 9.37 10.30
C TYR A 194 -8.24 9.32 11.81
N ARG A 195 -7.57 10.32 12.37
CA ARG A 195 -7.34 10.50 13.81
C ARG A 195 -8.04 11.72 14.39
N ASP A 196 -8.63 12.55 13.56
CA ASP A 196 -9.38 13.75 13.98
C ASP A 196 -10.84 13.35 14.30
N ASP A 197 -11.26 13.58 15.53
CA ASP A 197 -12.63 13.35 15.99
C ASP A 197 -13.51 14.61 15.96
N SER A 198 -12.96 15.75 15.52
CA SER A 198 -13.60 17.07 15.53
C SER A 198 -14.09 17.50 14.16
N HIS A 199 -13.45 17.05 13.08
CA HIS A 199 -13.77 17.46 11.72
C HIS A 199 -14.18 16.26 10.86
N ASN A 200 -15.22 16.46 10.07
CA ASN A 200 -15.74 15.50 9.13
C ASN A 200 -15.66 16.07 7.71
N PRO A 201 -14.92 15.44 6.77
CA PRO A 201 -14.80 15.95 5.40
C PRO A 201 -16.11 16.17 4.67
N ASP A 202 -17.17 15.45 5.05
CA ASP A 202 -18.51 15.62 4.47
C ASP A 202 -19.23 16.87 5.01
N LEU A 203 -18.99 17.21 6.27
CA LEU A 203 -19.64 18.34 6.94
C LEU A 203 -18.81 19.63 6.81
N ASP A 204 -17.50 19.51 6.75
CA ASP A 204 -16.54 20.60 6.64
C ASP A 204 -15.64 20.44 5.41
N PRO A 205 -16.19 20.49 4.19
CA PRO A 205 -15.45 20.19 2.97
C PRO A 205 -14.30 21.16 2.67
N ASN A 206 -14.27 22.30 3.35
CA ASN A 206 -13.21 23.31 3.22
C ASN A 206 -12.12 23.18 4.30
N PHE A 207 -12.28 22.28 5.28
CA PHE A 207 -11.26 22.05 6.27
C PHE A 207 -10.06 21.33 5.65
N VAL A 208 -8.87 21.85 5.90
CA VAL A 208 -7.62 21.28 5.39
C VAL A 208 -6.96 20.53 6.53
N PHE A 209 -6.98 19.21 6.45
CA PHE A 209 -6.28 18.36 7.40
C PHE A 209 -4.76 18.57 7.29
N PRO A 210 -4.06 18.78 8.41
CA PRO A 210 -2.60 18.92 8.39
C PRO A 210 -1.91 17.71 7.79
N GLN A 211 -0.76 17.96 7.17
CA GLN A 211 0.14 16.90 6.71
C GLN A 211 0.94 16.34 7.88
N ALA A 212 0.99 15.01 8.06
CA ALA A 212 1.88 14.38 9.04
C ALA A 212 3.35 14.65 8.69
N VAL A 213 3.70 14.57 7.40
CA VAL A 213 5.04 14.86 6.88
C VAL A 213 4.95 15.95 5.81
N PRO A 214 4.95 17.25 6.19
CA PRO A 214 4.73 18.35 5.25
C PRO A 214 5.71 18.37 4.07
N THR A 215 6.96 17.95 4.27
CA THR A 215 7.98 17.95 3.22
C THR A 215 7.68 16.95 2.11
N LEU A 216 7.04 15.81 2.40
CA LEU A 216 6.58 14.84 1.39
C LEU A 216 5.49 15.41 0.48
N ALA A 217 4.64 16.29 1.03
CA ALA A 217 3.57 16.93 0.28
C ALA A 217 4.03 18.15 -0.55
N GLN A 218 5.19 18.73 -0.22
CA GLN A 218 5.69 19.93 -0.87
C GLN A 218 6.64 19.67 -2.04
N ASN A 219 7.40 18.58 -1.97
CA ASN A 219 8.44 18.25 -2.93
C ASN A 219 8.31 16.83 -3.45
N ARG A 220 9.16 16.46 -4.40
CA ARG A 220 9.22 15.10 -4.94
C ARG A 220 10.36 14.33 -4.31
N HIS A 221 10.04 13.12 -3.84
CA HIS A 221 10.95 12.24 -3.15
C HIS A 221 10.93 10.84 -3.79
N THR A 222 12.00 10.10 -3.59
CA THR A 222 12.04 8.69 -4.00
C THR A 222 11.64 7.79 -2.83
N ALA A 223 10.83 6.78 -3.12
CA ALA A 223 10.42 5.76 -2.15
C ALA A 223 11.17 4.43 -2.32
N ILE A 224 12.01 4.32 -3.35
CA ILE A 224 12.93 3.20 -3.58
C ILE A 224 14.31 3.75 -3.96
N PRO A 225 15.41 3.04 -3.71
CA PRO A 225 16.71 3.42 -4.27
C PRO A 225 16.62 3.55 -5.79
N ARG A 226 17.08 4.69 -6.34
CA ARG A 226 17.08 4.92 -7.81
C ARG A 226 18.15 4.11 -8.52
N ASP A 227 19.28 3.94 -7.84
CA ASP A 227 20.44 3.15 -8.23
C ASP A 227 21.30 2.88 -6.97
N ASP A 228 22.41 2.14 -7.12
CA ASP A 228 23.29 1.76 -6.00
C ASP A 228 23.95 2.96 -5.29
N ALA A 229 24.03 4.13 -5.94
CA ALA A 229 24.55 5.31 -5.25
C ALA A 229 23.64 5.77 -4.09
N ASP A 230 22.32 5.58 -4.20
CA ASP A 230 21.38 5.92 -3.12
C ASP A 230 21.61 5.04 -1.88
N THR A 231 22.06 3.79 -2.05
CA THR A 231 22.30 2.86 -0.92
C THR A 231 23.62 3.15 -0.18
N THR A 232 24.51 3.97 -0.75
CA THR A 232 25.76 4.38 -0.10
C THR A 232 25.61 5.53 0.89
N HIS A 233 24.43 6.10 1.03
CA HIS A 233 24.09 7.22 1.91
C HIS A 233 23.13 6.80 3.02
N PRO A 234 23.59 6.26 4.17
CA PRO A 234 22.73 5.60 5.16
C PRO A 234 21.57 6.46 5.68
N LEU A 235 21.82 7.76 5.94
CA LEU A 235 20.76 8.64 6.41
C LEU A 235 19.70 8.93 5.32
N PHE A 236 20.15 9.09 4.07
CA PHE A 236 19.22 9.28 2.94
C PHE A 236 18.47 7.99 2.61
N LEU A 237 19.11 6.82 2.73
CA LEU A 237 18.46 5.53 2.53
C LEU A 237 17.33 5.29 3.55
N LYS A 238 17.54 5.66 4.82
CA LYS A 238 16.48 5.66 5.83
C LYS A 238 15.33 6.60 5.45
N ALA A 239 15.63 7.77 4.88
CA ALA A 239 14.59 8.66 4.38
C ALA A 239 13.83 8.08 3.18
N ILE A 240 14.48 7.30 2.32
CA ILE A 240 13.82 6.53 1.24
C ILE A 240 12.87 5.50 1.84
N ALA A 241 13.31 4.72 2.84
CA ALA A 241 12.48 3.74 3.53
C ALA A 241 11.27 4.39 4.24
N ASN A 242 11.50 5.50 4.97
CA ASN A 242 10.40 6.27 5.56
C ASN A 242 9.42 6.79 4.48
N THR A 243 9.92 7.24 3.32
CA THR A 243 9.06 7.69 2.22
C THR A 243 8.19 6.54 1.70
N ALA A 244 8.73 5.32 1.60
CA ALA A 244 7.96 4.12 1.26
C ALA A 244 6.87 3.84 2.30
N ALA A 245 7.22 3.87 3.59
CA ALA A 245 6.28 3.63 4.68
C ALA A 245 5.09 4.61 4.69
N PHE A 246 5.28 5.86 4.25
CA PHE A 246 4.18 6.81 4.08
C PHE A 246 3.47 6.68 2.72
N HIS A 247 4.11 6.12 1.70
CA HIS A 247 3.48 5.87 0.41
C HIS A 247 2.47 4.71 0.49
N PHE A 248 2.79 3.64 1.20
CA PHE A 248 1.93 2.46 1.34
C PHE A 248 0.51 2.84 1.80
N PRO A 249 0.30 3.43 2.98
CA PRO A 249 -1.06 3.77 3.40
C PRO A 249 -1.70 4.89 2.56
N THR A 250 -0.90 5.70 1.85
CA THR A 250 -1.44 6.71 0.95
C THR A 250 -2.17 6.06 -0.23
N ILE A 251 -1.65 4.96 -0.76
CA ILE A 251 -2.30 4.20 -1.82
C ILE A 251 -3.50 3.44 -1.26
N GLU A 252 -3.28 2.66 -0.21
CA GLU A 252 -4.28 1.74 0.34
C GLU A 252 -5.55 2.47 0.86
N GLN A 253 -5.40 3.69 1.40
CA GLN A 253 -6.58 4.49 1.74
C GLN A 253 -7.38 4.90 0.47
N GLY A 254 -6.71 4.98 -0.67
CA GLY A 254 -7.35 5.22 -1.96
C GLY A 254 -8.24 4.05 -2.36
N GLY A 255 -7.74 2.82 -2.30
CA GLY A 255 -8.49 1.58 -2.55
C GLY A 255 -9.64 1.43 -1.55
N SER A 256 -9.35 1.58 -0.25
CA SER A 256 -10.37 1.50 0.81
C SER A 256 -11.53 2.48 0.66
N SER A 257 -11.34 3.60 -0.03
CA SER A 257 -12.37 4.59 -0.34
C SER A 257 -13.06 4.34 -1.70
N LEU A 258 -12.31 3.91 -2.70
CA LEU A 258 -12.80 3.75 -4.07
C LEU A 258 -13.77 2.57 -4.20
N TYR A 259 -13.42 1.39 -3.68
CA TYR A 259 -14.27 0.21 -3.79
C TYR A 259 -15.66 0.41 -3.20
N PRO A 260 -15.85 0.95 -1.98
CA PRO A 260 -17.17 1.27 -1.46
C PRO A 260 -17.92 2.34 -2.28
N ALA A 261 -17.21 3.32 -2.88
CA ALA A 261 -17.82 4.32 -3.74
C ALA A 261 -18.40 3.69 -5.02
N LEU A 262 -17.63 2.77 -5.65
CA LEU A 262 -18.09 2.04 -6.83
C LEU A 262 -19.22 1.05 -6.49
N ALA A 263 -19.15 0.38 -5.36
CA ALA A 263 -20.16 -0.57 -4.88
C ALA A 263 -21.56 0.05 -4.79
N GLN A 264 -21.64 1.33 -4.42
CA GLN A 264 -22.92 2.06 -4.36
C GLN A 264 -23.60 2.21 -5.73
N LYS A 265 -22.87 2.05 -6.82
CA LYS A 265 -23.37 2.21 -8.20
C LYS A 265 -23.70 0.86 -8.86
N ALA A 266 -23.26 -0.27 -8.29
CA ALA A 266 -23.44 -1.60 -8.86
C ALA A 266 -24.93 -1.97 -8.94
N THR A 267 -25.35 -2.49 -10.09
CA THR A 267 -26.72 -3.02 -10.33
C THR A 267 -26.77 -4.53 -10.27
N ASP A 268 -25.68 -5.19 -10.64
CA ASP A 268 -25.51 -6.63 -10.55
C ASP A 268 -25.03 -7.04 -9.14
N VAL A 269 -25.65 -8.06 -8.55
CA VAL A 269 -25.34 -8.50 -7.19
C VAL A 269 -23.98 -9.18 -7.09
N GLU A 270 -23.49 -9.84 -8.15
CA GLU A 270 -22.15 -10.43 -8.17
C GLU A 270 -21.09 -9.33 -8.22
N VAL A 271 -21.31 -8.28 -9.05
CA VAL A 271 -20.44 -7.10 -9.09
C VAL A 271 -20.38 -6.41 -7.73
N LEU A 272 -21.53 -6.21 -7.09
CA LEU A 272 -21.57 -5.67 -5.72
C LEU A 272 -20.76 -6.53 -4.75
N ARG A 273 -20.93 -7.87 -4.81
CA ARG A 273 -20.20 -8.81 -3.92
C ARG A 273 -18.71 -8.79 -4.18
N ILE A 274 -18.27 -8.68 -5.43
CA ILE A 274 -16.84 -8.56 -5.79
C ILE A 274 -16.25 -7.29 -5.19
N LEU A 275 -16.88 -6.13 -5.43
CA LEU A 275 -16.40 -4.85 -4.89
C LEU A 275 -16.37 -4.84 -3.35
N MET A 276 -17.36 -5.50 -2.72
CA MET A 276 -17.43 -5.64 -1.25
C MET A 276 -16.55 -6.77 -0.70
N SER A 277 -15.88 -7.54 -1.55
CA SER A 277 -14.91 -8.57 -1.13
C SER A 277 -13.47 -8.02 -1.22
N ILE A 278 -13.13 -7.30 -2.29
CA ILE A 278 -11.80 -6.69 -2.45
C ILE A 278 -11.67 -5.43 -1.59
N GLY A 279 -12.65 -4.51 -1.61
CA GLY A 279 -12.57 -3.28 -0.81
C GLY A 279 -12.22 -3.42 0.67
N PRO A 280 -12.74 -4.44 1.40
CA PRO A 280 -12.30 -4.72 2.76
C PRO A 280 -10.83 -5.17 2.89
N THR A 281 -10.22 -5.81 1.88
CA THR A 281 -8.78 -6.11 1.92
C THR A 281 -7.97 -4.83 1.83
N GLU A 282 -8.34 -3.89 0.97
CA GLU A 282 -7.75 -2.55 0.90
C GLU A 282 -7.81 -1.81 2.25
N THR A 283 -8.93 -2.00 2.98
CA THR A 283 -9.08 -1.41 4.33
C THR A 283 -8.13 -2.06 5.33
N MET A 284 -7.91 -3.37 5.24
CA MET A 284 -6.93 -4.08 6.08
C MET A 284 -5.50 -3.67 5.75
N HIS A 285 -5.16 -3.55 4.47
CA HIS A 285 -3.87 -3.03 4.02
C HIS A 285 -3.65 -1.61 4.56
N PHE A 286 -4.64 -0.73 4.38
CA PHE A 286 -4.57 0.63 4.91
C PHE A 286 -4.35 0.66 6.44
N GLN A 287 -5.07 -0.15 7.21
CA GLN A 287 -4.90 -0.21 8.66
C GLN A 287 -3.47 -0.64 9.02
N THR A 288 -2.99 -1.73 8.43
CA THR A 288 -1.65 -2.24 8.68
C THR A 288 -0.59 -1.17 8.36
N TRP A 289 -0.64 -0.60 7.16
CA TRP A 289 0.35 0.38 6.73
C TRP A 289 0.26 1.72 7.44
N SER A 290 -0.95 2.11 7.89
CA SER A 290 -1.11 3.35 8.68
C SER A 290 -0.49 3.22 10.07
N ASP A 291 -0.50 2.03 10.66
CA ASP A 291 0.16 1.74 11.93
C ASP A 291 1.68 1.66 11.73
N VAL A 292 2.15 0.95 10.71
CA VAL A 292 3.58 0.85 10.35
C VAL A 292 4.20 2.21 10.08
N ALA A 293 3.51 3.10 9.36
CA ALA A 293 4.02 4.45 9.09
C ALA A 293 4.29 5.28 10.37
N GLY A 294 3.57 4.99 11.45
CA GLY A 294 3.78 5.61 12.76
C GLY A 294 5.13 5.28 13.38
N ASN A 295 5.71 4.13 13.04
CA ASN A 295 7.02 3.67 13.55
C ASN A 295 8.20 4.31 12.80
N ALA A 296 7.96 5.08 11.73
CA ALA A 296 9.04 5.70 10.95
C ALA A 296 9.87 6.64 11.83
N PRO A 297 11.18 6.37 12.03
CA PRO A 297 11.99 7.15 12.96
C PRO A 297 12.13 8.61 12.49
N PRO A 298 12.09 9.59 13.43
CA PRO A 298 12.25 11.00 13.08
C PRO A 298 13.65 11.24 12.53
N LEU A 299 13.74 11.90 11.37
CA LEU A 299 15.00 12.26 10.75
C LEU A 299 14.83 13.41 9.76
N THR A 300 15.95 14.06 9.45
CA THR A 300 16.06 14.98 8.32
C THR A 300 17.22 14.54 7.43
N ALA A 301 16.95 14.38 6.14
CA ALA A 301 17.97 14.03 5.15
C ALA A 301 17.89 14.95 3.94
N ILE A 302 19.02 15.06 3.22
CA ILE A 302 19.11 15.79 1.96
C ILE A 302 19.36 14.77 0.85
N ASP A 303 18.53 14.80 -0.18
CA ASP A 303 18.75 13.99 -1.38
C ASP A 303 20.07 14.38 -2.05
N PRO A 304 21.05 13.48 -2.15
CA PRO A 304 22.38 13.82 -2.69
C PRO A 304 22.37 14.16 -4.18
N LYS A 305 21.32 13.77 -4.91
CA LYS A 305 21.19 14.03 -6.36
C LYS A 305 20.43 15.32 -6.67
N THR A 306 19.46 15.69 -5.82
CA THR A 306 18.59 16.85 -6.08
C THR A 306 18.83 18.02 -5.14
N GLY A 307 19.47 17.80 -3.99
CA GLY A 307 19.61 18.77 -2.92
C GLY A 307 18.31 19.06 -2.15
N VAL A 308 17.23 18.36 -2.44
CA VAL A 308 15.94 18.51 -1.76
C VAL A 308 16.01 17.86 -0.38
N SER A 309 15.58 18.60 0.65
CA SER A 309 15.47 18.08 2.01
C SER A 309 14.13 17.42 2.26
N VAL A 310 14.14 16.33 3.03
CA VAL A 310 12.96 15.71 3.61
C VAL A 310 13.12 15.61 5.11
N THR A 311 12.04 15.92 5.85
CA THR A 311 12.02 15.83 7.31
C THR A 311 10.83 15.02 7.74
N PHE A 312 11.09 13.96 8.48
CA PHE A 312 10.09 13.13 9.16
C PHE A 312 10.04 13.55 10.62
N PRO A 313 8.87 14.01 11.12
CA PRO A 313 8.71 14.35 12.53
C PRO A 313 8.62 13.09 13.37
N ASP A 314 8.74 13.25 14.69
CA ASP A 314 8.38 12.23 15.65
C ASP A 314 6.84 12.17 15.74
N LEU A 315 6.25 11.07 15.34
CA LEU A 315 4.80 10.83 15.39
C LEU A 315 4.38 10.00 16.60
N GLU A 316 5.32 9.46 17.37
CA GLU A 316 5.07 8.78 18.64
C GLU A 316 4.81 9.74 19.80
N VAL A 317 4.90 11.05 19.55
CA VAL A 317 4.64 12.04 20.60
C VAL A 317 3.24 11.83 21.17
N GLU A 318 3.16 11.62 22.47
CA GLU A 318 1.98 11.39 23.30
C GLU A 318 0.84 12.38 23.04
N ASN A 319 0.17 12.23 21.95
CA ASN A 319 -1.06 12.95 21.66
C ASN A 319 -2.17 11.92 21.51
N GLU A 320 -2.96 11.75 22.56
CA GLU A 320 -4.09 10.81 22.60
C GLU A 320 -5.04 10.96 21.41
N LEU A 321 -5.07 12.13 20.78
CA LEU A 321 -5.84 12.37 19.55
C LEU A 321 -5.22 11.71 18.33
N LEU A 322 -3.90 11.46 18.32
CA LEU A 322 -3.21 10.80 17.21
C LEU A 322 -3.27 9.26 17.29
N ASP A 323 -3.62 8.71 18.47
CA ASP A 323 -3.72 7.26 18.67
C ASP A 323 -5.05 6.68 18.16
N LYS A 324 -6.02 7.52 17.82
CA LYS A 324 -7.35 7.09 17.35
C LYS A 324 -7.33 6.86 15.85
N ALA A 325 -7.20 5.61 15.44
CA ALA A 325 -7.36 5.23 14.05
C ALA A 325 -8.86 5.17 13.66
N LEU A 326 -9.18 5.63 12.45
CA LEU A 326 -10.44 5.35 11.76
C LEU A 326 -11.71 5.90 12.42
N ILE A 327 -11.61 6.89 13.29
CA ILE A 327 -12.78 7.57 13.89
C ILE A 327 -13.02 8.85 13.12
N MET A 328 -14.22 8.97 12.56
CA MET A 328 -14.67 10.19 11.91
C MET A 328 -15.97 10.65 12.56
N PRO A 329 -16.12 11.95 12.84
CA PRO A 329 -17.38 12.45 13.40
C PRO A 329 -18.54 12.28 12.42
N GLU A 330 -19.67 11.85 12.94
CA GLU A 330 -20.95 11.66 12.24
C GLU A 330 -22.00 12.67 12.75
N PRO A 331 -23.08 12.85 12.03
CA PRO A 331 -23.52 12.17 10.81
C PRO A 331 -22.90 12.75 9.54
N CYS A 332 -22.76 11.89 8.50
CA CYS A 332 -22.45 12.34 7.15
C CYS A 332 -23.67 12.98 6.46
N PRO A 333 -23.49 13.71 5.34
CA PRO A 333 -24.59 14.48 4.73
C PRO A 333 -25.83 13.68 4.32
N PHE A 334 -25.68 12.38 4.00
CA PHE A 334 -26.80 11.52 3.62
C PHE A 334 -27.53 10.87 4.81
N LEU A 335 -27.07 11.12 6.05
CA LEU A 335 -27.71 10.64 7.27
C LEU A 335 -28.31 11.78 8.09
N SER A 336 -29.26 11.45 8.94
CA SER A 336 -29.83 12.43 9.88
C SER A 336 -28.82 12.80 10.95
N ARG A 337 -28.65 14.13 11.21
CA ARG A 337 -27.83 14.64 12.31
C ARG A 337 -28.37 14.29 13.71
N SER A 338 -29.57 13.74 13.80
CA SER A 338 -30.12 13.23 15.05
C SER A 338 -29.64 11.80 15.40
N LEU A 339 -28.96 11.13 14.48
CA LEU A 339 -28.38 9.80 14.76
C LEU A 339 -27.12 9.94 15.60
N PRO A 340 -26.80 8.95 16.43
CA PRO A 340 -25.55 8.91 17.17
C PRO A 340 -24.33 8.90 16.24
N ILE A 341 -23.23 9.47 16.74
CA ILE A 341 -21.93 9.39 16.08
C ILE A 341 -21.48 7.92 16.00
N VAL A 342 -20.89 7.54 14.87
CA VAL A 342 -20.36 6.20 14.64
C VAL A 342 -18.99 6.27 13.96
N SER A 343 -18.10 5.37 14.34
CA SER A 343 -16.80 5.21 13.71
C SER A 343 -16.96 4.52 12.35
N VAL A 344 -16.52 5.18 11.27
CA VAL A 344 -16.66 4.68 9.90
C VAL A 344 -15.46 5.03 9.04
N ILE A 345 -15.11 4.13 8.10
CA ILE A 345 -14.41 4.47 6.86
C ILE A 345 -15.46 4.47 5.75
N ARG A 346 -15.58 5.57 5.05
CA ARG A 346 -16.59 5.68 4.01
C ARG A 346 -16.13 6.53 2.83
N PRO A 347 -16.66 6.24 1.64
CA PRO A 347 -16.65 7.21 0.57
C PRO A 347 -17.66 8.32 0.92
N THR A 348 -17.22 9.54 0.92
CA THR A 348 -18.07 10.68 1.23
C THR A 348 -19.03 10.97 0.10
N ASN A 349 -18.56 10.87 -1.15
CA ASN A 349 -19.36 11.10 -2.34
C ASN A 349 -18.94 10.10 -3.45
N PRO A 350 -19.82 9.20 -3.92
CA PRO A 350 -19.53 8.30 -5.00
C PRO A 350 -19.46 8.99 -6.38
N GLN A 351 -19.90 10.26 -6.48
CA GLN A 351 -19.86 11.00 -7.74
C GLN A 351 -18.43 11.43 -8.08
N GLY A 352 -17.95 11.03 -9.25
CA GLY A 352 -16.61 11.36 -9.71
C GLY A 352 -15.48 10.67 -8.92
N ALA A 353 -15.78 9.57 -8.20
CA ALA A 353 -14.82 8.85 -7.37
C ALA A 353 -13.68 8.26 -8.23
N ALA A 354 -13.99 7.67 -9.38
CA ALA A 354 -12.99 7.11 -10.28
C ALA A 354 -12.07 8.19 -10.87
N MET A 355 -12.62 9.30 -11.33
CA MET A 355 -11.82 10.45 -11.79
C MET A 355 -11.05 11.11 -10.65
N GLY A 356 -11.57 11.05 -9.44
CA GLY A 356 -10.89 11.51 -8.22
C GLY A 356 -9.65 10.69 -7.93
N ALA A 357 -9.76 9.37 -7.92
CA ALA A 357 -8.66 8.44 -7.74
C ALA A 357 -7.57 8.64 -8.80
N LEU A 358 -7.93 8.70 -10.08
CA LEU A 358 -6.97 8.94 -11.16
C LEU A 358 -6.22 10.27 -10.99
N ARG A 359 -6.91 11.36 -10.60
CA ARG A 359 -6.27 12.65 -10.32
C ARG A 359 -5.32 12.58 -9.14
N PHE A 360 -5.69 11.88 -8.09
CA PHE A 360 -4.88 11.69 -6.90
C PHE A 360 -3.55 10.99 -7.25
N LEU A 361 -3.59 9.85 -7.93
CA LEU A 361 -2.40 9.11 -8.36
C LEU A 361 -1.51 9.92 -9.33
N ARG A 362 -2.14 10.67 -10.25
CA ARG A 362 -1.43 11.58 -11.14
C ARG A 362 -0.71 12.70 -10.39
N ASN A 363 -1.37 13.34 -9.44
CA ASN A 363 -0.81 14.44 -8.65
C ASN A 363 0.35 13.95 -7.78
N MET A 364 0.23 12.75 -7.23
CA MET A 364 1.31 12.10 -6.49
C MET A 364 2.57 11.92 -7.34
N GLY A 365 2.44 11.87 -8.66
CA GLY A 365 3.58 11.71 -9.57
C GLY A 365 3.85 10.27 -9.98
N LEU A 366 2.98 9.34 -9.60
CA LEU A 366 3.11 7.91 -9.89
C LEU A 366 3.23 7.63 -11.41
N PHE A 367 2.70 8.51 -12.24
CA PHE A 367 2.68 8.38 -13.71
C PHE A 367 3.63 9.33 -14.42
N ILE A 368 4.63 9.89 -13.73
CA ILE A 368 5.63 10.76 -14.39
C ILE A 368 6.39 9.96 -15.43
N GLY A 369 6.35 10.44 -16.68
CA GLY A 369 6.97 9.79 -17.84
C GLY A 369 6.00 9.00 -18.71
N GLN A 370 4.77 8.78 -18.26
CA GLN A 370 3.75 8.10 -19.06
C GLN A 370 3.28 8.93 -20.26
N SER A 371 2.84 8.23 -21.30
CA SER A 371 2.37 8.81 -22.56
C SER A 371 1.00 9.47 -22.43
N GLN A 372 0.68 10.37 -23.38
CA GLN A 372 -0.67 10.92 -23.48
C GLN A 372 -1.73 9.84 -23.75
N ALA A 373 -1.36 8.78 -24.49
CA ALA A 373 -2.25 7.66 -24.77
C ALA A 373 -2.61 6.90 -23.48
N PHE A 374 -1.67 6.73 -22.53
CA PHE A 374 -1.95 6.18 -21.19
C PHE A 374 -3.00 7.02 -20.46
N PHE A 375 -2.79 8.34 -20.40
CA PHE A 375 -3.74 9.22 -19.70
C PHE A 375 -5.12 9.25 -20.37
N ALA A 376 -5.18 9.17 -21.71
CA ALA A 376 -6.44 9.08 -22.42
C ALA A 376 -7.19 7.78 -22.09
N TYR A 377 -6.49 6.65 -22.08
CA TYR A 377 -7.05 5.34 -21.74
C TYR A 377 -7.57 5.30 -20.30
N MET A 378 -6.75 5.69 -19.31
CA MET A 378 -7.16 5.72 -17.91
C MET A 378 -8.31 6.70 -17.66
N THR A 379 -8.31 7.85 -18.32
CA THR A 379 -9.41 8.82 -18.24
C THR A 379 -10.70 8.23 -18.78
N GLN A 380 -10.66 7.52 -19.90
CA GLN A 380 -11.84 6.84 -20.46
C GLN A 380 -12.41 5.82 -19.46
N LEU A 381 -11.57 4.95 -18.89
CA LEU A 381 -12.01 3.96 -17.92
C LEU A 381 -12.64 4.61 -16.68
N ALA A 382 -12.02 5.66 -16.16
CA ALA A 382 -12.55 6.38 -15.00
C ALA A 382 -13.90 7.07 -15.32
N GLN A 383 -14.04 7.67 -16.50
CA GLN A 383 -15.29 8.29 -16.93
C GLN A 383 -16.41 7.25 -17.13
N GLU A 384 -16.11 6.08 -17.70
CA GLU A 384 -17.06 4.98 -17.83
C GLU A 384 -17.56 4.49 -16.46
N ALA A 385 -16.65 4.32 -15.49
CA ALA A 385 -16.99 3.93 -14.12
C ALA A 385 -17.81 5.02 -13.39
N ASP A 386 -17.46 6.29 -13.58
CA ASP A 386 -18.22 7.39 -12.98
C ASP A 386 -19.60 7.57 -13.61
N ALA A 387 -19.77 7.23 -14.88
CA ALA A 387 -21.05 7.26 -15.58
C ALA A 387 -21.99 6.10 -15.18
N ALA A 388 -21.48 5.05 -14.56
CA ALA A 388 -22.31 3.96 -14.02
C ALA A 388 -23.29 4.51 -12.97
N THR A 389 -24.55 4.13 -13.07
CA THR A 389 -25.62 4.56 -12.15
C THR A 389 -26.46 3.37 -11.74
N ARG A 390 -26.80 3.31 -10.46
CA ARG A 390 -27.88 2.46 -9.98
C ARG A 390 -29.18 3.19 -10.28
N GLY A 391 -29.98 2.67 -11.21
CA GLY A 391 -31.32 3.19 -11.44
C GLY A 391 -32.18 2.96 -10.19
N PHE A 392 -32.72 4.01 -9.62
CA PHE A 392 -33.73 3.95 -8.57
C PHE A 392 -35.11 4.10 -9.18
#